data_414d4330664be14ff9e18c75e5846bf1
#
_entry.id   414d4330664be14ff9e18c75e5846bf1
#
_cell.length_a   1.000
_cell.length_b   1.000
_cell.length_c   1.000
_cell.angle_alpha   90.00
_cell.angle_beta   90.00
_cell.angle_gamma   90.00
#
_symmetry.space_group_name_H-M   'P 1'
#
loop_
_entity.id
_entity.type
_entity.pdbx_description
1 polymer ?
#
loop_
_entity_poly.entity_id
_entity_poly.type
_entity_poly.pdbx_seq_one_letter_code
_entity_poly.pdbx_strand_id
1 'polypeptide(L)'
;MGSAANSSKGRAVTQISKPQRIRGTQDMIGESAGRFEAVVETFRKVAGLFAFQPVQVPVFEATSVFARSLGETTDVVSKEMYSFEDRGGESLTLRPEFTAGIARAYVSEGWQQFAPLKLAAWGAAFRYERPQKGRFRQFHQLDAEILGAGEPAADVELLSFASQLLSELGVAGNVTLQLNTLGDAETRAAWRAALVAHFEQHRDSLSEESRTRLERNPMRILDSKEASDRPIADDAPAIDDYLTAEAGAFFEAVVKGLDAAGVAWTRNSRLVRGLDYYRHTAFEIVTDA
;
A
#
# COMPACT_ATOMS: atom_id res chain seq x y z
N MET A 1 -45.20 -35.59 59.06
CA MET A 1 -45.55 -34.30 58.47
C MET A 1 -44.27 -33.59 58.22
N GLY A 2 -43.81 -33.58 56.97
CA GLY A 2 -42.60 -32.93 56.56
C GLY A 2 -42.83 -32.36 55.15
N SER A 3 -42.99 -31.03 55.07
CA SER A 3 -43.26 -30.28 53.88
C SER A 3 -41.97 -30.14 53.08
N ALA A 4 -41.95 -30.63 51.83
CA ALA A 4 -40.89 -30.43 50.90
C ALA A 4 -41.08 -29.07 50.17
N ALA A 5 -40.21 -28.14 50.44
CA ALA A 5 -40.14 -26.85 49.71
C ALA A 5 -39.52 -27.06 48.34
N ASN A 6 -40.34 -26.88 47.31
CA ASN A 6 -39.95 -26.95 45.91
C ASN A 6 -39.31 -25.61 45.50
N SER A 7 -37.97 -25.55 45.42
CA SER A 7 -37.26 -24.35 44.96
C SER A 7 -37.15 -24.40 43.43
N SER A 8 -38.03 -23.71 42.75
CA SER A 8 -37.93 -23.44 41.31
C SER A 8 -36.75 -22.49 41.05
N LYS A 9 -35.61 -23.05 40.63
CA LYS A 9 -34.50 -22.24 40.04
C LYS A 9 -34.97 -21.64 38.73
N GLY A 10 -35.30 -20.37 38.76
CA GLY A 10 -35.53 -19.58 37.58
C GLY A 10 -34.30 -19.64 36.63
N ARG A 11 -34.51 -20.15 35.44
CA ARG A 11 -33.52 -20.09 34.36
C ARG A 11 -33.23 -18.63 34.06
N ALA A 12 -32.01 -18.16 34.37
CA ALA A 12 -31.56 -16.86 33.97
C ALA A 12 -31.63 -16.78 32.43
N VAL A 13 -32.48 -15.90 31.92
CA VAL A 13 -32.54 -15.58 30.50
C VAL A 13 -31.22 -14.87 30.17
N THR A 14 -30.35 -15.59 29.47
CA THR A 14 -29.11 -15.00 28.98
C THR A 14 -29.49 -13.82 28.06
N GLN A 15 -29.22 -12.61 28.49
CA GLN A 15 -29.46 -11.41 27.73
C GLN A 15 -28.61 -11.51 26.45
N ILE A 16 -29.22 -11.77 25.31
CA ILE A 16 -28.56 -11.82 24.01
C ILE A 16 -28.09 -10.40 23.73
N SER A 17 -26.79 -10.17 23.81
CA SER A 17 -26.22 -8.87 23.47
C SER A 17 -26.51 -8.56 22.00
N LYS A 18 -26.91 -7.31 21.71
CA LYS A 18 -27.15 -6.87 20.33
C LYS A 18 -25.86 -7.08 19.52
N PRO A 19 -25.93 -7.77 18.36
CA PRO A 19 -24.76 -7.97 17.50
C PRO A 19 -24.12 -6.62 17.13
N GLN A 20 -22.81 -6.58 17.19
CA GLN A 20 -22.03 -5.40 16.83
C GLN A 20 -21.11 -5.74 15.67
N ARG A 21 -20.87 -4.78 14.80
CA ARG A 21 -19.86 -4.92 13.74
C ARG A 21 -18.46 -5.04 14.33
N ILE A 22 -17.56 -5.70 13.63
CA ILE A 22 -16.16 -5.81 14.00
C ILE A 22 -15.50 -4.41 13.98
N ARG A 23 -14.70 -4.12 15.00
CA ARG A 23 -13.96 -2.85 15.07
C ARG A 23 -13.03 -2.69 13.85
N GLY A 24 -13.10 -1.54 13.20
CA GLY A 24 -12.32 -1.25 11.98
C GLY A 24 -12.98 -1.73 10.69
N THR A 25 -14.27 -2.11 10.75
CA THR A 25 -15.11 -2.30 9.57
C THR A 25 -16.23 -1.26 9.54
N GLN A 26 -16.90 -1.11 8.41
CA GLN A 26 -18.02 -0.19 8.27
C GLN A 26 -19.11 -0.77 7.39
N ASP A 27 -20.35 -0.40 7.71
CA ASP A 27 -21.51 -0.63 6.85
C ASP A 27 -21.77 0.68 6.08
N MET A 28 -21.99 0.58 4.79
CA MET A 28 -22.33 1.72 3.93
C MET A 28 -23.76 1.58 3.44
N ILE A 29 -24.57 2.63 3.59
CA ILE A 29 -25.96 2.67 3.12
C ILE A 29 -26.32 4.08 2.66
N GLY A 30 -27.25 4.19 1.72
CA GLY A 30 -27.75 5.46 1.22
C GLY A 30 -26.63 6.29 0.59
N GLU A 31 -26.45 7.55 1.05
CA GLU A 31 -25.48 8.49 0.48
C GLU A 31 -24.04 7.95 0.52
N SER A 32 -23.63 7.29 1.59
CA SER A 32 -22.27 6.75 1.69
C SER A 32 -22.00 5.63 0.68
N ALA A 33 -22.99 4.76 0.47
CA ALA A 33 -22.90 3.72 -0.56
C ALA A 33 -22.92 4.35 -1.97
N GLY A 34 -23.79 5.34 -2.21
CA GLY A 34 -23.84 6.05 -3.49
C GLY A 34 -22.52 6.76 -3.83
N ARG A 35 -21.88 7.40 -2.86
CA ARG A 35 -20.56 8.02 -3.07
C ARG A 35 -19.50 6.97 -3.40
N PHE A 36 -19.52 5.82 -2.75
CA PHE A 36 -18.59 4.73 -3.04
C PHE A 36 -18.77 4.22 -4.46
N GLU A 37 -20.03 3.95 -4.89
CA GLU A 37 -20.33 3.52 -6.25
C GLU A 37 -19.88 4.56 -7.29
N ALA A 38 -20.11 5.84 -7.06
CA ALA A 38 -19.68 6.91 -7.96
C ALA A 38 -18.15 6.94 -8.14
N VAL A 39 -17.38 6.68 -7.07
CA VAL A 39 -15.91 6.56 -7.16
C VAL A 39 -15.51 5.36 -8.02
N VAL A 40 -16.14 4.20 -7.81
CA VAL A 40 -15.85 2.97 -8.59
C VAL A 40 -16.23 3.16 -10.06
N GLU A 41 -17.37 3.76 -10.35
CA GLU A 41 -17.82 4.03 -11.73
C GLU A 41 -16.85 4.99 -12.44
N THR A 42 -16.42 6.06 -11.76
CA THR A 42 -15.42 7.00 -12.30
C THR A 42 -14.10 6.30 -12.59
N PHE A 43 -13.62 5.47 -11.65
CA PHE A 43 -12.41 4.68 -11.85
C PHE A 43 -12.52 3.77 -13.07
N ARG A 44 -13.62 3.03 -13.22
CA ARG A 44 -13.85 2.15 -14.36
C ARG A 44 -13.89 2.90 -15.69
N LYS A 45 -14.53 4.07 -15.71
CA LYS A 45 -14.58 4.95 -16.89
C LYS A 45 -13.18 5.38 -17.29
N VAL A 46 -12.39 5.90 -16.34
CA VAL A 46 -11.03 6.38 -16.62
C VAL A 46 -10.11 5.20 -17.00
N ALA A 47 -10.21 4.05 -16.32
CA ALA A 47 -9.46 2.85 -16.68
C ALA A 47 -9.73 2.42 -18.14
N GLY A 48 -10.98 2.49 -18.57
CA GLY A 48 -11.36 2.23 -19.97
C GLY A 48 -10.72 3.21 -20.97
N LEU A 49 -10.61 4.51 -20.63
CA LEU A 49 -9.97 5.51 -21.48
C LEU A 49 -8.46 5.24 -21.68
N PHE A 50 -7.81 4.70 -20.65
CA PHE A 50 -6.40 4.31 -20.70
C PHE A 50 -6.19 2.85 -21.15
N ALA A 51 -7.25 2.18 -21.64
CA ALA A 51 -7.24 0.80 -22.10
C ALA A 51 -6.80 -0.23 -21.02
N PHE A 52 -7.04 0.04 -19.73
CA PHE A 52 -6.91 -0.96 -18.70
C PHE A 52 -8.07 -1.95 -18.75
N GLN A 53 -7.76 -3.22 -18.69
CA GLN A 53 -8.73 -4.29 -18.63
C GLN A 53 -9.11 -4.60 -17.17
N PRO A 54 -10.40 -4.85 -16.87
CA PRO A 54 -10.79 -5.24 -15.53
C PRO A 54 -10.21 -6.61 -15.18
N VAL A 55 -9.67 -6.73 -13.97
CA VAL A 55 -9.20 -8.00 -13.41
C VAL A 55 -9.80 -8.23 -12.04
N GLN A 56 -10.12 -9.48 -11.75
CA GLN A 56 -10.51 -9.93 -10.41
C GLN A 56 -9.59 -11.06 -9.99
N VAL A 57 -8.96 -10.88 -8.84
CA VAL A 57 -8.13 -11.89 -8.18
C VAL A 57 -8.80 -12.33 -6.88
N PRO A 58 -8.51 -13.53 -6.36
CA PRO A 58 -9.08 -14.03 -5.11
C PRO A 58 -8.93 -13.04 -3.95
N VAL A 59 -9.89 -13.06 -3.02
CA VAL A 59 -9.85 -12.26 -1.79
C VAL A 59 -8.81 -12.81 -0.81
N PHE A 60 -8.48 -14.08 -0.90
CA PHE A 60 -7.44 -14.76 -0.12
C PHE A 60 -6.54 -15.60 -1.03
N GLU A 61 -5.31 -15.73 -0.64
CA GLU A 61 -4.25 -16.47 -1.34
C GLU A 61 -3.44 -17.27 -0.31
N ALA A 62 -2.59 -18.17 -0.77
CA ALA A 62 -1.56 -18.76 0.10
C ALA A 62 -0.72 -17.64 0.73
N THR A 63 -0.45 -17.72 2.03
CA THR A 63 0.29 -16.69 2.78
C THR A 63 1.64 -16.36 2.14
N SER A 64 2.28 -17.35 1.51
CA SER A 64 3.56 -17.20 0.81
C SER A 64 3.51 -16.23 -0.38
N VAL A 65 2.34 -16.03 -1.02
CA VAL A 65 2.18 -15.07 -2.11
C VAL A 65 2.47 -13.66 -1.62
N PHE A 66 1.89 -13.29 -0.46
CA PHE A 66 2.09 -11.95 0.11
C PHE A 66 3.45 -11.83 0.80
N ALA A 67 3.87 -12.80 1.59
CA ALA A 67 5.15 -12.77 2.29
C ALA A 67 6.32 -12.59 1.30
N ARG A 68 6.32 -13.33 0.20
CA ARG A 68 7.36 -13.26 -0.82
C ARG A 68 7.36 -11.94 -1.59
N SER A 69 6.17 -11.41 -1.94
CA SER A 69 6.06 -10.21 -2.76
C SER A 69 6.27 -8.93 -1.96
N LEU A 70 5.68 -8.83 -0.76
CA LEU A 70 5.72 -7.62 0.04
C LEU A 70 7.00 -7.46 0.86
N GLY A 71 7.74 -8.55 1.08
CA GLY A 71 8.93 -8.61 1.93
C GLY A 71 8.61 -9.01 3.37
N GLU A 72 9.28 -10.05 3.86
CA GLU A 72 9.03 -10.65 5.19
C GLU A 72 9.27 -9.67 6.35
N THR A 73 10.11 -8.66 6.13
CA THR A 73 10.47 -7.66 7.15
C THR A 73 9.55 -6.45 7.18
N THR A 74 8.59 -6.35 6.26
CA THR A 74 7.65 -5.23 6.21
C THR A 74 6.62 -5.29 7.34
N ASP A 75 6.11 -4.14 7.76
CA ASP A 75 5.06 -4.07 8.79
C ASP A 75 3.79 -4.81 8.34
N VAL A 76 3.45 -4.73 7.07
CA VAL A 76 2.29 -5.42 6.50
C VAL A 76 2.39 -6.93 6.74
N VAL A 77 3.52 -7.54 6.37
CA VAL A 77 3.72 -9.00 6.52
C VAL A 77 3.88 -9.40 7.98
N SER A 78 4.64 -8.64 8.76
CA SER A 78 5.01 -9.02 10.11
C SER A 78 3.91 -8.79 11.16
N LYS A 79 2.96 -7.85 10.92
CA LYS A 79 2.02 -7.39 11.95
C LYS A 79 0.57 -7.20 11.47
N GLU A 80 0.34 -7.01 10.16
CA GLU A 80 -0.94 -6.50 9.69
C GLU A 80 -1.75 -7.50 8.85
N MET A 81 -1.17 -8.62 8.44
CA MET A 81 -1.89 -9.64 7.68
C MET A 81 -2.93 -10.38 8.54
N TYR A 82 -4.10 -10.64 7.95
CA TYR A 82 -5.09 -11.57 8.48
C TYR A 82 -4.84 -12.96 7.90
N SER A 83 -4.05 -13.76 8.60
CA SER A 83 -3.73 -15.12 8.19
C SER A 83 -4.45 -16.15 9.05
N PHE A 84 -4.83 -17.27 8.44
CA PHE A 84 -5.53 -18.38 9.09
C PHE A 84 -5.19 -19.68 8.36
N GLU A 85 -5.38 -20.80 9.04
CA GLU A 85 -5.28 -22.12 8.42
C GLU A 85 -6.66 -22.57 7.92
N ASP A 86 -6.70 -23.14 6.73
CA ASP A 86 -7.90 -23.81 6.25
C ASP A 86 -8.08 -25.18 6.90
N ARG A 87 -9.13 -25.91 6.53
CA ARG A 87 -9.38 -27.25 7.08
C ARG A 87 -8.36 -28.30 6.63
N GLY A 88 -7.61 -28.03 5.59
CA GLY A 88 -6.52 -28.85 5.07
C GLY A 88 -5.18 -28.57 5.75
N GLY A 89 -5.10 -27.52 6.56
CA GLY A 89 -3.86 -27.07 7.21
C GLY A 89 -3.02 -26.13 6.33
N GLU A 90 -3.58 -25.62 5.23
CA GLU A 90 -2.88 -24.63 4.40
C GLU A 90 -3.01 -23.24 5.01
N SER A 91 -1.88 -22.50 5.06
CA SER A 91 -1.86 -21.12 5.54
C SER A 91 -2.33 -20.17 4.47
N LEU A 92 -3.46 -19.51 4.73
CA LEU A 92 -4.11 -18.56 3.84
C LEU A 92 -4.10 -17.15 4.47
N THR A 93 -4.11 -16.13 3.62
CA THR A 93 -4.13 -14.73 4.04
C THR A 93 -5.16 -13.95 3.23
N LEU A 94 -5.99 -13.15 3.91
CA LEU A 94 -6.83 -12.15 3.25
C LEU A 94 -5.92 -11.10 2.61
N ARG A 95 -6.15 -10.77 1.34
CA ARG A 95 -5.30 -9.84 0.59
C ARG A 95 -5.14 -8.49 1.31
N PRO A 96 -3.91 -8.08 1.64
CA PRO A 96 -3.64 -6.76 2.20
C PRO A 96 -3.54 -5.66 1.12
N GLU A 97 -3.47 -6.06 -0.15
CA GLU A 97 -3.41 -5.24 -1.37
C GLU A 97 -3.64 -6.13 -2.60
N PHE A 98 -3.69 -5.55 -3.81
CA PHE A 98 -4.00 -6.29 -5.04
C PHE A 98 -2.78 -6.73 -5.84
N THR A 99 -1.70 -5.95 -5.84
CA THR A 99 -0.52 -6.13 -6.69
C THR A 99 0.04 -7.56 -6.62
N ALA A 100 0.22 -8.11 -5.41
CA ALA A 100 0.78 -9.45 -5.24
C ALA A 100 -0.12 -10.54 -5.83
N GLY A 101 -1.44 -10.43 -5.67
CA GLY A 101 -2.41 -11.35 -6.27
C GLY A 101 -2.44 -11.25 -7.79
N ILE A 102 -2.37 -10.03 -8.33
CA ILE A 102 -2.30 -9.79 -9.79
C ILE A 102 -0.98 -10.34 -10.36
N ALA A 103 0.15 -10.08 -9.70
CA ALA A 103 1.45 -10.60 -10.11
C ALA A 103 1.48 -12.14 -10.08
N ARG A 104 0.90 -12.77 -9.05
CA ARG A 104 0.74 -14.22 -8.99
C ARG A 104 -0.09 -14.73 -10.19
N ALA A 105 -1.24 -14.09 -10.47
CA ALA A 105 -2.10 -14.47 -11.59
C ALA A 105 -1.34 -14.32 -12.94
N TYR A 106 -0.64 -13.18 -13.13
CA TYR A 106 0.18 -12.96 -14.32
C TYR A 106 1.15 -14.09 -14.60
N VAL A 107 1.80 -14.64 -13.54
CA VAL A 107 2.72 -15.75 -13.67
C VAL A 107 1.99 -17.08 -13.83
N SER A 108 1.01 -17.39 -12.96
CA SER A 108 0.37 -18.71 -12.92
C SER A 108 -0.54 -19.01 -14.12
N GLU A 109 -1.15 -17.97 -14.69
CA GLU A 109 -2.04 -18.09 -15.85
C GLU A 109 -1.31 -17.86 -17.18
N GLY A 110 0.02 -17.63 -17.14
CA GLY A 110 0.81 -17.45 -18.36
C GLY A 110 0.53 -16.14 -19.10
N TRP A 111 0.10 -15.10 -18.40
CA TRP A 111 -0.28 -13.82 -19.05
C TRP A 111 0.92 -13.03 -19.57
N GLN A 112 2.14 -13.46 -19.30
CA GLN A 112 3.38 -12.86 -19.84
C GLN A 112 3.36 -12.77 -21.38
N GLN A 113 2.67 -13.70 -22.03
CA GLN A 113 2.51 -13.68 -23.50
C GLN A 113 1.71 -12.49 -24.03
N PHE A 114 0.98 -11.80 -23.16
CA PHE A 114 0.18 -10.62 -23.51
C PHE A 114 0.85 -9.30 -23.12
N ALA A 115 2.09 -9.33 -22.65
CA ALA A 115 2.82 -8.12 -22.26
C ALA A 115 3.03 -7.15 -23.43
N PRO A 116 2.93 -5.82 -23.21
CA PRO A 116 2.54 -5.18 -21.96
C PRO A 116 1.04 -5.32 -21.66
N LEU A 117 0.70 -5.71 -20.44
CA LEU A 117 -0.68 -5.93 -20.02
C LEU A 117 -1.09 -4.87 -18.99
N LYS A 118 -2.18 -4.14 -19.26
CA LYS A 118 -2.72 -3.10 -18.38
C LYS A 118 -3.99 -3.62 -17.71
N LEU A 119 -3.96 -3.73 -16.38
CA LEU A 119 -5.02 -4.31 -15.55
C LEU A 119 -5.51 -3.30 -14.51
N ALA A 120 -6.82 -3.28 -14.28
CA ALA A 120 -7.45 -2.47 -13.25
C ALA A 120 -8.31 -3.36 -12.32
N ALA A 121 -8.08 -3.24 -11.02
CA ALA A 121 -8.81 -3.96 -9.99
C ALA A 121 -9.44 -2.99 -8.98
N TRP A 122 -10.52 -3.41 -8.32
CA TRP A 122 -11.10 -2.68 -7.21
C TRP A 122 -11.82 -3.62 -6.26
N GLY A 123 -11.85 -3.27 -5.00
CA GLY A 123 -12.52 -4.06 -3.99
C GLY A 123 -11.92 -3.96 -2.61
N ALA A 124 -12.37 -4.84 -1.71
CA ALA A 124 -11.91 -4.87 -0.34
C ALA A 124 -10.48 -5.40 -0.21
N ALA A 125 -9.71 -4.76 0.66
CA ALA A 125 -8.43 -5.23 1.17
C ALA A 125 -8.46 -5.21 2.71
N PHE A 126 -7.53 -5.93 3.36
CA PHE A 126 -7.61 -6.21 4.80
C PHE A 126 -6.25 -6.04 5.47
N ARG A 127 -6.17 -5.16 6.49
CA ARG A 127 -4.97 -4.97 7.31
C ARG A 127 -5.34 -4.83 8.77
N TYR A 128 -4.66 -5.53 9.64
CA TYR A 128 -4.84 -5.43 11.09
C TYR A 128 -4.16 -4.18 11.63
N GLU A 129 -4.63 -3.02 11.18
CA GLU A 129 -4.14 -1.73 11.66
C GLU A 129 -4.94 -1.25 12.89
N ARG A 130 -4.34 -0.32 13.64
CA ARG A 130 -5.05 0.41 14.67
C ARG A 130 -6.09 1.32 13.99
N PRO A 131 -7.41 1.10 14.20
CA PRO A 131 -8.43 1.91 13.55
C PRO A 131 -8.34 3.37 14.00
N GLN A 132 -8.31 4.28 13.04
CA GLN A 132 -8.37 5.73 13.22
C GLN A 132 -9.12 6.38 12.06
N LYS A 133 -9.33 7.71 12.08
CA LYS A 133 -10.00 8.40 10.97
C LYS A 133 -9.28 8.09 9.65
N GLY A 134 -10.02 7.57 8.67
CA GLY A 134 -9.49 7.19 7.35
C GLY A 134 -8.73 5.85 7.30
N ARG A 135 -8.50 5.15 8.42
CA ARG A 135 -7.86 3.84 8.45
C ARG A 135 -8.80 2.78 9.03
N PHE A 136 -9.12 1.80 8.22
CA PHE A 136 -9.98 0.68 8.54
C PHE A 136 -9.22 -0.64 8.41
N ARG A 137 -9.70 -1.69 9.08
CA ARG A 137 -9.19 -3.05 8.95
C ARG A 137 -9.69 -3.74 7.69
N GLN A 138 -10.90 -3.40 7.26
CA GLN A 138 -11.38 -3.64 5.92
C GLN A 138 -11.53 -2.30 5.24
N PHE A 139 -10.81 -2.08 4.16
CA PHE A 139 -10.83 -0.87 3.36
C PHE A 139 -10.97 -1.24 1.88
N HIS A 140 -11.12 -0.26 1.01
CA HIS A 140 -11.24 -0.50 -0.42
C HIS A 140 -10.05 0.12 -1.15
N GLN A 141 -9.55 -0.58 -2.14
CA GLN A 141 -8.54 -0.09 -3.06
C GLN A 141 -9.10 0.00 -4.47
N LEU A 142 -8.62 0.99 -5.20
CA LEU A 142 -8.63 1.06 -6.65
C LEU A 142 -7.19 0.83 -7.07
N ASP A 143 -6.95 -0.09 -7.95
CA ASP A 143 -5.63 -0.58 -8.29
C ASP A 143 -5.45 -0.64 -9.81
N ALA A 144 -4.32 -0.18 -10.32
CA ALA A 144 -4.00 -0.18 -11.74
C ALA A 144 -2.55 -0.61 -11.93
N GLU A 145 -2.36 -1.64 -12.75
CA GLU A 145 -1.07 -2.29 -12.99
C GLU A 145 -0.72 -2.30 -14.47
N ILE A 146 0.53 -1.97 -14.78
CA ILE A 146 1.11 -2.17 -16.11
C ILE A 146 2.20 -3.23 -16.00
N LEU A 147 1.93 -4.43 -16.47
CA LEU A 147 2.79 -5.58 -16.33
C LEU A 147 3.59 -5.83 -17.61
N GLY A 148 4.89 -6.11 -17.46
CA GLY A 148 5.76 -6.42 -18.57
C GLY A 148 6.25 -5.21 -19.37
N ALA A 149 6.13 -4.01 -18.82
CA ALA A 149 6.74 -2.78 -19.35
C ALA A 149 7.69 -2.21 -18.29
N GLY A 150 8.95 -2.08 -18.64
CA GLY A 150 10.02 -1.56 -17.76
C GLY A 150 10.48 -0.15 -18.13
N GLU A 151 9.84 0.49 -19.09
CA GLU A 151 10.21 1.79 -19.61
C GLU A 151 9.59 2.94 -18.80
N PRO A 152 10.25 4.11 -18.72
CA PRO A 152 9.72 5.29 -18.03
C PRO A 152 8.31 5.71 -18.49
N ALA A 153 7.96 5.42 -19.74
CA ALA A 153 6.65 5.73 -20.32
C ALA A 153 5.48 5.03 -19.58
N ALA A 154 5.71 3.84 -19.03
CA ALA A 154 4.69 3.13 -18.25
C ALA A 154 4.38 3.87 -16.94
N ASP A 155 5.38 4.40 -16.25
CA ASP A 155 5.21 5.20 -15.04
C ASP A 155 4.50 6.52 -15.35
N VAL A 156 4.87 7.18 -16.46
CA VAL A 156 4.20 8.40 -16.93
C VAL A 156 2.72 8.15 -17.24
N GLU A 157 2.41 7.04 -17.90
CA GLU A 157 1.02 6.66 -18.20
C GLU A 157 0.22 6.42 -16.93
N LEU A 158 0.79 5.68 -15.96
CA LEU A 158 0.13 5.37 -14.69
C LEU A 158 -0.13 6.65 -13.88
N LEU A 159 0.83 7.57 -13.84
CA LEU A 159 0.67 8.84 -13.14
C LEU A 159 -0.33 9.78 -13.85
N SER A 160 -0.35 9.75 -15.18
CA SER A 160 -1.36 10.47 -15.98
C SER A 160 -2.76 9.92 -15.74
N PHE A 161 -2.89 8.59 -15.66
CA PHE A 161 -4.14 7.92 -15.27
C PHE A 161 -4.60 8.37 -13.87
N ALA A 162 -3.71 8.39 -12.88
CA ALA A 162 -4.04 8.82 -11.52
C ALA A 162 -4.47 10.30 -11.49
N SER A 163 -3.76 11.17 -12.21
CA SER A 163 -4.11 12.60 -12.35
C SER A 163 -5.49 12.79 -12.99
N GLN A 164 -5.78 12.06 -14.07
CA GLN A 164 -7.09 12.12 -14.75
C GLN A 164 -8.20 11.63 -13.82
N LEU A 165 -7.98 10.54 -13.08
CA LEU A 165 -8.96 10.01 -12.11
C LEU A 165 -9.31 11.06 -11.05
N LEU A 166 -8.31 11.72 -10.47
CA LEU A 166 -8.54 12.75 -9.45
C LEU A 166 -9.25 13.98 -10.02
N SER A 167 -8.98 14.33 -11.28
CA SER A 167 -9.69 15.38 -11.99
C SER A 167 -11.17 15.04 -12.19
N GLU A 168 -11.48 13.82 -12.67
CA GLU A 168 -12.86 13.34 -12.85
C GLU A 168 -13.63 13.23 -11.53
N LEU A 169 -12.93 12.94 -10.43
CA LEU A 169 -13.51 12.93 -9.08
C LEU A 169 -13.67 14.35 -8.49
N GLY A 170 -13.17 15.38 -9.17
CA GLY A 170 -13.29 16.77 -8.72
C GLY A 170 -12.40 17.13 -7.53
N VAL A 171 -11.34 16.36 -7.26
CA VAL A 171 -10.44 16.57 -6.11
C VAL A 171 -9.03 17.03 -6.50
N ALA A 172 -8.72 17.13 -7.79
CA ALA A 172 -7.39 17.47 -8.28
C ALA A 172 -6.82 18.78 -7.73
N GLY A 173 -7.68 19.79 -7.49
CA GLY A 173 -7.25 21.07 -6.92
C GLY A 173 -6.88 21.03 -5.42
N ASN A 174 -7.12 19.92 -4.73
CA ASN A 174 -6.90 19.75 -3.30
C ASN A 174 -5.81 18.74 -2.98
N VAL A 175 -5.05 18.31 -3.98
CA VAL A 175 -4.02 17.29 -3.82
C VAL A 175 -2.72 17.69 -4.50
N THR A 176 -1.62 17.16 -4.00
CA THR A 176 -0.28 17.31 -4.57
C THR A 176 0.30 15.94 -4.85
N LEU A 177 0.72 15.71 -6.10
CA LEU A 177 1.51 14.53 -6.47
C LEU A 177 2.96 14.75 -6.01
N GLN A 178 3.38 14.01 -5.01
CA GLN A 178 4.77 13.93 -4.59
C GLN A 178 5.46 12.79 -5.32
N LEU A 179 6.64 13.06 -5.86
CA LEU A 179 7.42 12.14 -6.69
C LEU A 179 8.83 11.99 -6.14
N ASN A 180 9.33 10.76 -6.16
CA ASN A 180 10.72 10.43 -5.87
C ASN A 180 11.21 9.30 -6.79
N THR A 181 12.50 9.03 -6.79
CA THR A 181 13.08 7.80 -7.30
C THR A 181 13.64 6.96 -6.16
N LEU A 182 13.54 5.66 -6.27
CA LEU A 182 14.23 4.68 -5.42
C LEU A 182 15.41 4.02 -6.17
N GLY A 183 15.65 4.46 -7.39
CA GLY A 183 16.70 3.96 -8.25
C GLY A 183 16.56 2.48 -8.61
N ASP A 184 17.60 1.95 -9.16
CA ASP A 184 17.78 0.52 -9.44
C ASP A 184 18.32 -0.24 -8.22
N ALA A 185 18.67 -1.51 -8.39
CA ALA A 185 19.17 -2.35 -7.32
C ALA A 185 20.55 -1.89 -6.80
N GLU A 186 21.41 -1.39 -7.68
CA GLU A 186 22.75 -0.89 -7.33
C GLU A 186 22.64 0.42 -6.54
N THR A 187 21.85 1.37 -7.02
CA THR A 187 21.51 2.62 -6.31
C THR A 187 21.02 2.31 -4.90
N ARG A 188 20.03 1.41 -4.79
CA ARG A 188 19.43 1.06 -3.49
C ARG A 188 20.43 0.44 -2.54
N ALA A 189 21.32 -0.44 -3.03
CA ALA A 189 22.33 -1.07 -2.20
C ALA A 189 23.35 -0.05 -1.67
N ALA A 190 23.83 0.85 -2.53
CA ALA A 190 24.77 1.89 -2.15
C ALA A 190 24.13 2.89 -1.15
N TRP A 191 22.94 3.37 -1.45
CA TRP A 191 22.21 4.29 -0.58
C TRP A 191 21.86 3.66 0.77
N ARG A 192 21.41 2.40 0.77
CA ARG A 192 21.14 1.67 2.02
C ARG A 192 22.38 1.58 2.89
N ALA A 193 23.56 1.30 2.33
CA ALA A 193 24.81 1.25 3.08
C ALA A 193 25.16 2.61 3.70
N ALA A 194 24.97 3.70 2.97
CA ALA A 194 25.19 5.06 3.46
C ALA A 194 24.21 5.44 4.58
N LEU A 195 22.92 5.08 4.44
CA LEU A 195 21.90 5.29 5.47
C LEU A 195 22.24 4.51 6.75
N VAL A 196 22.66 3.25 6.64
CA VAL A 196 23.09 2.46 7.80
C VAL A 196 24.26 3.15 8.49
N ALA A 197 25.30 3.56 7.74
CA ALA A 197 26.45 4.23 8.31
C ALA A 197 26.08 5.54 9.01
N HIS A 198 25.16 6.31 8.44
CA HIS A 198 24.65 7.56 9.03
C HIS A 198 23.87 7.28 10.33
N PHE A 199 22.87 6.40 10.29
CA PHE A 199 22.01 6.13 11.44
C PHE A 199 22.72 5.41 12.58
N GLU A 200 23.74 4.58 12.31
CA GLU A 200 24.59 3.97 13.35
C GLU A 200 25.33 5.00 14.19
N GLN A 201 25.77 6.11 13.60
CA GLN A 201 26.43 7.20 14.33
C GLN A 201 25.48 7.89 15.32
N HIS A 202 24.16 7.79 15.08
CA HIS A 202 23.11 8.40 15.87
C HIS A 202 22.26 7.39 16.64
N ARG A 203 22.68 6.11 16.71
CA ARG A 203 21.89 4.99 17.24
C ARG A 203 21.25 5.26 18.59
N ASP A 204 22.01 5.87 19.51
CA ASP A 204 21.54 6.16 20.86
C ASP A 204 20.45 7.24 20.91
N SER A 205 20.41 8.11 19.91
CA SER A 205 19.43 9.20 19.78
C SER A 205 18.18 8.79 19.02
N LEU A 206 18.20 7.65 18.33
CA LEU A 206 17.04 7.12 17.61
C LEU A 206 15.98 6.58 18.58
N SER A 207 14.72 6.67 18.19
CA SER A 207 13.61 5.98 18.87
C SER A 207 13.82 4.46 18.88
N GLU A 208 13.15 3.75 19.78
CA GLU A 208 13.22 2.28 19.86
C GLU A 208 12.73 1.62 18.56
N GLU A 209 11.68 2.19 17.96
CA GLU A 209 11.16 1.73 16.67
C GLU A 209 12.21 1.93 15.57
N SER A 210 12.87 3.09 15.50
CA SER A 210 13.88 3.38 14.50
C SER A 210 15.17 2.57 14.69
N ARG A 211 15.55 2.23 15.92
CA ARG A 211 16.62 1.25 16.17
C ARG A 211 16.29 -0.14 15.62
N THR A 212 15.05 -0.58 15.77
CA THR A 212 14.59 -1.84 15.17
C THR A 212 14.56 -1.76 13.64
N ARG A 213 14.14 -0.62 13.07
CA ARG A 213 14.16 -0.37 11.63
C ARG A 213 15.57 -0.32 11.05
N LEU A 214 16.54 0.18 11.78
CA LEU A 214 17.94 0.23 11.36
C LEU A 214 18.48 -1.16 11.01
N GLU A 215 18.10 -2.17 11.77
CA GLU A 215 18.50 -3.56 11.53
C GLU A 215 17.75 -4.21 10.34
N ARG A 216 16.47 -3.88 10.17
CA ARG A 216 15.60 -4.54 9.20
C ARG A 216 15.45 -3.77 7.89
N ASN A 217 15.04 -2.52 7.97
CA ASN A 217 14.80 -1.65 6.82
C ASN A 217 15.11 -0.18 7.15
N PRO A 218 16.40 0.23 7.06
CA PRO A 218 16.85 1.56 7.46
C PRO A 218 16.19 2.70 6.68
N MET A 219 15.75 2.47 5.45
CA MET A 219 15.02 3.47 4.65
C MET A 219 13.73 3.93 5.34
N ARG A 220 13.11 3.08 6.17
CA ARG A 220 11.89 3.43 6.91
C ARG A 220 12.13 4.42 8.05
N ILE A 221 13.36 4.70 8.41
CA ILE A 221 13.69 5.74 9.41
C ILE A 221 13.43 7.13 8.81
N LEU A 222 13.62 7.29 7.49
CA LEU A 222 13.33 8.55 6.78
C LEU A 222 11.85 8.97 6.88
N ASP A 223 10.96 8.00 7.07
CA ASP A 223 9.51 8.19 7.22
C ASP A 223 9.06 8.16 8.70
N SER A 224 10.00 8.27 9.64
CA SER A 224 9.67 8.26 11.08
C SER A 224 8.88 9.51 11.48
N LYS A 225 7.83 9.29 12.28
CA LYS A 225 7.01 10.37 12.86
C LYS A 225 7.49 10.81 14.23
N GLU A 226 8.48 10.10 14.79
CA GLU A 226 9.04 10.40 16.11
C GLU A 226 9.87 11.68 16.04
N ALA A 227 9.63 12.56 17.02
CA ALA A 227 10.29 13.88 17.06
C ALA A 227 11.80 13.78 17.22
N SER A 228 12.32 12.75 17.91
CA SER A 228 13.75 12.47 18.08
C SER A 228 14.43 12.07 16.77
N ASP A 229 13.73 11.37 15.89
CA ASP A 229 14.31 10.83 14.68
C ASP A 229 14.40 11.88 13.55
N ARG A 230 13.48 12.86 13.55
CA ARG A 230 13.36 13.86 12.48
C ARG A 230 14.67 14.59 12.15
N PRO A 231 15.39 15.19 13.12
CA PRO A 231 16.64 15.90 12.80
C PRO A 231 17.67 14.98 12.16
N ILE A 232 17.73 13.71 12.62
CA ILE A 232 18.67 12.70 12.10
C ILE A 232 18.27 12.26 10.69
N ALA A 233 16.97 12.06 10.45
CA ALA A 233 16.46 11.73 9.14
C ALA A 233 16.58 12.90 8.15
N ASP A 234 16.50 14.14 8.64
CA ASP A 234 16.64 15.35 7.86
C ASP A 234 18.07 15.55 7.34
N ASP A 235 19.07 15.09 8.09
CA ASP A 235 20.50 15.16 7.74
C ASP A 235 20.99 13.88 7.04
N ALA A 236 20.11 12.92 6.78
CA ALA A 236 20.48 11.66 6.14
C ALA A 236 20.89 11.85 4.66
N PRO A 237 21.82 11.02 4.15
CA PRO A 237 22.27 11.07 2.76
C PRO A 237 21.10 10.99 1.77
N ALA A 238 21.09 11.89 0.78
CA ALA A 238 20.07 11.89 -0.28
C ALA A 238 20.35 10.76 -1.27
N ILE A 239 19.28 10.15 -1.81
CA ILE A 239 19.41 9.09 -2.81
C ILE A 239 20.06 9.58 -4.11
N ASP A 240 19.88 10.86 -4.40
CA ASP A 240 20.40 11.50 -5.60
C ASP A 240 21.93 11.37 -5.76
N ASP A 241 22.67 11.30 -4.64
CA ASP A 241 24.14 11.13 -4.60
C ASP A 241 24.59 9.69 -4.93
N TYR A 242 23.66 8.76 -5.02
CA TYR A 242 23.92 7.31 -5.21
C TYR A 242 23.28 6.76 -6.49
N LEU A 243 22.59 7.61 -7.27
CA LEU A 243 21.96 7.17 -8.51
C LEU A 243 23.02 6.68 -9.51
N THR A 244 22.80 5.50 -10.07
CA THR A 244 23.51 5.09 -11.28
C THR A 244 23.11 6.02 -12.44
N ALA A 245 23.96 6.10 -13.48
CA ALA A 245 23.64 6.89 -14.67
C ALA A 245 22.31 6.44 -15.31
N GLU A 246 22.04 5.14 -15.29
CA GLU A 246 20.80 4.54 -15.81
C GLU A 246 19.58 4.92 -14.96
N ALA A 247 19.68 4.82 -13.65
CA ALA A 247 18.61 5.21 -12.74
C ALA A 247 18.31 6.71 -12.79
N GLY A 248 19.34 7.54 -12.93
CA GLY A 248 19.21 8.99 -13.14
C GLY A 248 18.51 9.32 -14.44
N ALA A 249 18.92 8.70 -15.55
CA ALA A 249 18.31 8.87 -16.86
C ALA A 249 16.84 8.40 -16.88
N PHE A 250 16.53 7.29 -16.18
CA PHE A 250 15.17 6.81 -16.03
C PHE A 250 14.27 7.86 -15.35
N PHE A 251 14.71 8.38 -14.21
CA PHE A 251 13.93 9.37 -13.47
C PHE A 251 13.77 10.68 -14.27
N GLU A 252 14.81 11.13 -14.95
CA GLU A 252 14.74 12.31 -15.84
C GLU A 252 13.71 12.10 -16.97
N ALA A 253 13.66 10.90 -17.55
CA ALA A 253 12.68 10.57 -18.59
C ALA A 253 11.24 10.57 -18.05
N VAL A 254 11.02 10.07 -16.84
CA VAL A 254 9.70 10.14 -16.16
C VAL A 254 9.28 11.59 -15.96
N VAL A 255 10.16 12.43 -15.40
CA VAL A 255 9.89 13.85 -15.15
C VAL A 255 9.55 14.59 -16.43
N LYS A 256 10.37 14.44 -17.47
CA LYS A 256 10.10 15.04 -18.78
C LYS A 256 8.76 14.58 -19.38
N GLY A 257 8.44 13.32 -19.22
CA GLY A 257 7.17 12.75 -19.67
C GLY A 257 5.97 13.35 -18.95
N LEU A 258 6.04 13.51 -17.63
CA LEU A 258 4.98 14.14 -16.82
C LEU A 258 4.80 15.62 -17.20
N ASP A 259 5.89 16.37 -17.36
CA ASP A 259 5.84 17.76 -17.79
C ASP A 259 5.18 17.88 -19.18
N ALA A 260 5.54 17.01 -20.13
CA ALA A 260 4.94 16.97 -21.45
C ALA A 260 3.45 16.57 -21.43
N ALA A 261 3.05 15.72 -20.49
CA ALA A 261 1.66 15.32 -20.26
C ALA A 261 0.84 16.36 -19.49
N GLY A 262 1.47 17.43 -18.97
CA GLY A 262 0.81 18.45 -18.15
C GLY A 262 0.41 17.98 -16.77
N VAL A 263 1.06 16.92 -16.26
CA VAL A 263 0.83 16.39 -14.90
C VAL A 263 1.71 17.15 -13.91
N ALA A 264 1.08 17.95 -13.06
CA ALA A 264 1.79 18.69 -12.02
C ALA A 264 2.31 17.74 -10.91
N TRP A 265 3.56 17.95 -10.51
CA TRP A 265 4.21 17.15 -9.49
C TRP A 265 5.19 17.99 -8.66
N THR A 266 5.60 17.48 -7.48
CA THR A 266 6.63 18.05 -6.62
C THR A 266 7.62 16.98 -6.21
N ARG A 267 8.91 17.34 -6.11
CA ARG A 267 9.93 16.42 -5.60
C ARG A 267 9.78 16.26 -4.07
N ASN A 268 9.76 15.03 -3.61
CA ASN A 268 9.93 14.70 -2.20
C ASN A 268 11.06 13.66 -2.04
N SER A 269 12.28 14.13 -1.83
CA SER A 269 13.48 13.28 -1.73
C SER A 269 13.45 12.29 -0.55
N ARG A 270 12.55 12.48 0.41
CA ARG A 270 12.35 11.56 1.55
C ARG A 270 11.25 10.54 1.34
N LEU A 271 10.52 10.64 0.24
CA LEU A 271 9.46 9.70 -0.06
C LEU A 271 10.07 8.32 -0.32
N VAL A 272 9.82 7.42 0.62
CA VAL A 272 10.14 5.99 0.54
C VAL A 272 8.89 5.16 0.62
N ARG A 273 8.97 3.88 0.30
CA ARG A 273 7.82 2.96 0.32
C ARG A 273 8.04 1.83 1.32
N GLY A 274 6.94 1.36 1.87
CA GLY A 274 6.93 0.33 2.92
C GLY A 274 7.04 -1.10 2.42
N LEU A 275 7.05 -1.33 1.10
CA LEU A 275 7.08 -2.66 0.49
C LEU A 275 8.36 -2.82 -0.32
N ASP A 276 8.94 -4.01 -0.34
CA ASP A 276 10.28 -4.24 -0.88
C ASP A 276 10.33 -4.32 -2.41
N TYR A 277 9.19 -4.47 -3.08
CA TYR A 277 9.17 -4.60 -4.56
C TYR A 277 9.36 -3.27 -5.32
N TYR A 278 9.24 -2.12 -4.64
CA TYR A 278 9.39 -0.81 -5.29
C TYR A 278 10.79 -0.57 -5.87
N ARG A 279 10.83 -0.10 -7.11
CA ARG A 279 12.03 0.34 -7.83
C ARG A 279 11.72 1.61 -8.61
N HIS A 280 12.76 2.35 -9.01
CA HIS A 280 12.63 3.57 -9.79
C HIS A 280 11.61 4.54 -9.20
N THR A 281 10.51 4.77 -9.87
CA THR A 281 9.53 5.78 -9.49
C THR A 281 8.76 5.42 -8.23
N ALA A 282 8.79 6.30 -7.23
CA ALA A 282 7.92 6.27 -6.07
C ALA A 282 7.08 7.54 -6.06
N PHE A 283 5.79 7.41 -5.77
CA PHE A 283 4.88 8.55 -5.68
C PHE A 283 3.89 8.42 -4.54
N GLU A 284 3.38 9.56 -4.13
CA GLU A 284 2.27 9.68 -3.19
C GLU A 284 1.44 10.89 -3.55
N ILE A 285 0.12 10.77 -3.45
CA ILE A 285 -0.79 11.89 -3.65
C ILE A 285 -1.31 12.29 -2.28
N VAL A 286 -0.97 13.49 -1.86
CA VAL A 286 -1.25 14.01 -0.53
C VAL A 286 -2.22 15.18 -0.60
N THR A 287 -2.95 15.41 0.49
CA THR A 287 -3.83 16.56 0.68
C THR A 287 -3.55 17.21 2.02
N ASP A 288 -3.70 18.52 2.11
CA ASP A 288 -3.60 19.30 3.33
C ASP A 288 -4.96 19.44 4.06
N ALA A 289 -6.01 18.73 3.60
CA ALA A 289 -7.39 18.79 4.09
C ALA A 289 -7.68 17.82 5.26
#